data_208695c19c0f7d56d12e78eacc09e90f
#
_entry.id   208695c19c0f7d56d12e78eacc09e90f
#
_cell.length_a   1.000
_cell.length_b   1.000
_cell.length_c   1.000
_cell.angle_alpha   90.00
_cell.angle_beta   90.00
_cell.angle_gamma   90.00
#
_symmetry.space_group_name_H-M   'P 1'
#
loop_
_entity.id
_entity.type
_entity.pdbx_description
1 polymer ?
#
loop_
_entity_poly.entity_id
_entity_poly.type
_entity_poly.pdbx_seq_one_letter_code
_entity_poly.pdbx_strand_id
1 'polypeptide(L)'
;MKPWQKAVRYCAIAFAVILIANIVGWALGLLGLIFVSPETAISDEPQSFEFSAEIKDLEIEIPSARLTLKAGDCKVITVKSNLKNLTAKENGGRLKIKDPTKGKRQLDSAFVEIIYPSGSVFKKVDIDSGAGRLEIVSLSCASFDLDLGAGETVIDSLTVSELADIDGGAGALNMKNVDICGIDLDMGIGELTFSGKLSGKSEISLGVGEARFELEGSKNDYSLDLEKGIGDVKVDGTSVGNSEIGDGDTRIEIDGGVGNIVIDFKGANE
;
A
#
# COMPACT_ATOMS: atom_id res chain seq x y z
N MET A 1 24.04 22.63 -24.84
CA MET A 1 23.03 23.54 -24.23
C MET A 1 23.73 24.83 -23.85
N LYS A 2 23.15 25.98 -24.22
CA LYS A 2 23.69 27.31 -23.89
C LYS A 2 23.56 27.55 -22.38
N PRO A 3 24.49 28.27 -21.71
CA PRO A 3 24.49 28.47 -20.26
C PRO A 3 23.16 28.97 -19.68
N TRP A 4 22.46 29.84 -20.41
CA TRP A 4 21.17 30.37 -20.01
C TRP A 4 20.05 29.31 -19.97
N GLN A 5 20.10 28.30 -20.85
CA GLN A 5 19.13 27.19 -20.85
C GLN A 5 19.26 26.30 -19.59
N LYS A 6 20.50 26.12 -19.10
CA LYS A 6 20.73 25.43 -17.83
C LYS A 6 20.18 26.25 -16.65
N ALA A 7 20.39 27.58 -16.65
CA ALA A 7 19.85 28.45 -15.61
C ALA A 7 18.32 28.44 -15.58
N VAL A 8 17.64 28.53 -16.75
CA VAL A 8 16.20 28.44 -16.82
C VAL A 8 15.67 27.09 -16.33
N ARG A 9 16.36 25.98 -16.67
CA ARG A 9 15.98 24.64 -16.20
C ARG A 9 16.08 24.53 -14.68
N TYR A 10 17.18 25.00 -14.08
CA TYR A 10 17.35 24.97 -12.62
C TYR A 10 16.35 25.89 -11.90
N CYS A 11 16.04 27.06 -12.47
CA CYS A 11 15.00 27.93 -11.94
C CYS A 11 13.60 27.28 -12.02
N ALA A 12 13.28 26.57 -13.10
CA ALA A 12 12.01 25.87 -13.25
C ALA A 12 11.89 24.72 -12.25
N ILE A 13 12.96 23.94 -12.04
CA ILE A 13 13.00 22.86 -11.03
C ILE A 13 12.85 23.43 -9.62
N ALA A 14 13.60 24.48 -9.28
CA ALA A 14 13.50 25.12 -7.97
C ALA A 14 12.10 25.70 -7.73
N PHE A 15 11.48 26.30 -8.75
CA PHE A 15 10.10 26.81 -8.67
C PHE A 15 9.09 25.68 -8.48
N ALA A 16 9.24 24.57 -9.20
CA ALA A 16 8.37 23.40 -9.04
C ALA A 16 8.49 22.80 -7.62
N VAL A 17 9.69 22.66 -7.09
CA VAL A 17 9.93 22.17 -5.70
C VAL A 17 9.29 23.10 -4.66
N ILE A 18 9.45 24.44 -4.83
CA ILE A 18 8.84 25.42 -3.94
C ILE A 18 7.32 25.35 -4.04
N LEU A 19 6.76 25.17 -5.24
CA LEU A 19 5.33 25.09 -5.47
C LEU A 19 4.75 23.82 -4.84
N ILE A 20 5.41 22.69 -4.99
CA ILE A 20 5.04 21.41 -4.35
C ILE A 20 5.11 21.56 -2.81
N ALA A 21 6.20 22.11 -2.28
CA ALA A 21 6.34 22.33 -0.83
C ALA A 21 5.24 23.25 -0.26
N ASN A 22 4.84 24.29 -1.02
CA ASN A 22 3.74 25.17 -0.62
C ASN A 22 2.38 24.46 -0.71
N ILE A 23 2.12 23.66 -1.76
CA ILE A 23 0.87 22.89 -1.90
C ILE A 23 0.78 21.86 -0.77
N VAL A 24 1.85 21.12 -0.48
CA VAL A 24 1.91 20.17 0.64
C VAL A 24 1.75 20.90 1.99
N GLY A 25 2.43 22.04 2.18
CA GLY A 25 2.28 22.85 3.39
C GLY A 25 0.86 23.42 3.56
N TRP A 26 0.21 23.79 2.46
CA TRP A 26 -1.17 24.28 2.47
C TRP A 26 -2.18 23.14 2.71
N ALA A 27 -1.97 21.98 2.10
CA ALA A 27 -2.75 20.77 2.34
C ALA A 27 -2.63 20.32 3.81
N LEU A 28 -1.42 20.31 4.37
CA LEU A 28 -1.17 20.02 5.78
C LEU A 28 -1.77 21.10 6.71
N GLY A 29 -1.78 22.37 6.30
CA GLY A 29 -2.40 23.49 7.03
C GLY A 29 -3.93 23.43 7.02
N LEU A 30 -4.55 23.06 5.89
CA LEU A 30 -6.00 22.85 5.80
C LEU A 30 -6.46 21.64 6.63
N LEU A 31 -5.65 20.56 6.67
CA LEU A 31 -5.88 19.43 7.58
C LEU A 31 -5.81 19.86 9.06
N GLY A 32 -5.13 20.99 9.38
CA GLY A 32 -5.02 21.57 10.71
C GLY A 32 -6.26 22.30 11.21
N LEU A 33 -7.21 22.66 10.36
CA LEU A 33 -8.37 23.48 10.71
C LEU A 33 -9.64 22.69 11.07
N ILE A 34 -9.63 21.37 10.91
CA ILE A 34 -10.77 20.53 11.31
C ILE A 34 -10.50 20.00 12.73
N PHE A 35 -10.79 20.81 13.73
CA PHE A 35 -10.77 20.41 15.14
C PHE A 35 -12.02 19.58 15.47
N VAL A 36 -11.89 18.27 15.58
CA VAL A 36 -12.76 17.45 16.43
C VAL A 36 -12.01 17.25 17.74
N SER A 37 -12.66 17.52 18.86
CA SER A 37 -12.06 17.29 20.17
C SER A 37 -11.57 15.85 20.30
N PRO A 38 -10.29 15.59 20.62
CA PRO A 38 -9.73 14.23 20.65
C PRO A 38 -10.46 13.28 21.60
N GLU A 39 -11.07 13.84 22.66
CA GLU A 39 -11.73 13.08 23.73
C GLU A 39 -13.03 12.37 23.33
N THR A 40 -13.66 12.74 22.22
CA THR A 40 -14.96 12.15 21.86
C THR A 40 -14.88 10.94 20.93
N ALA A 41 -13.74 10.71 20.31
CA ALA A 41 -13.59 9.70 19.25
C ALA A 41 -13.04 8.35 19.72
N ILE A 42 -12.40 8.29 20.90
CA ILE A 42 -11.77 7.09 21.47
C ILE A 42 -12.46 6.71 22.78
N SER A 43 -12.61 5.41 23.05
CA SER A 43 -13.12 4.86 24.31
C SER A 43 -11.97 4.26 25.12
N ASP A 44 -12.03 4.42 26.43
CA ASP A 44 -11.11 3.74 27.36
C ASP A 44 -11.35 2.22 27.40
N GLU A 45 -12.59 1.79 27.12
CA GLU A 45 -12.96 0.38 27.03
C GLU A 45 -13.09 -0.02 25.57
N PRO A 46 -12.23 -0.93 25.06
CA PRO A 46 -12.36 -1.46 23.71
C PRO A 46 -13.65 -2.26 23.54
N GLN A 47 -14.29 -2.09 22.40
CA GLN A 47 -15.42 -2.92 21.97
C GLN A 47 -14.93 -4.10 21.13
N SER A 48 -15.68 -5.20 21.18
CA SER A 48 -15.38 -6.42 20.41
C SER A 48 -16.66 -6.91 19.73
N PHE A 49 -16.51 -7.28 18.46
CA PHE A 49 -17.59 -7.87 17.64
C PHE A 49 -17.11 -9.23 17.14
N GLU A 50 -18.02 -10.18 17.07
CA GLU A 50 -17.73 -11.52 16.55
C GLU A 50 -18.63 -11.83 15.35
N PHE A 51 -18.05 -12.45 14.31
CA PHE A 51 -18.74 -12.79 13.08
C PHE A 51 -18.41 -14.21 12.63
N SER A 52 -19.23 -14.76 11.75
CA SER A 52 -18.99 -16.08 11.18
C SER A 52 -17.66 -16.16 10.42
N ALA A 53 -16.98 -17.29 10.52
CA ALA A 53 -15.82 -17.61 9.68
C ALA A 53 -16.18 -17.87 8.19
N GLU A 54 -17.48 -17.95 7.86
CA GLU A 54 -17.95 -18.17 6.48
C GLU A 54 -17.98 -16.90 5.62
N ILE A 55 -17.64 -15.74 6.22
CA ILE A 55 -17.50 -14.48 5.49
C ILE A 55 -16.43 -14.64 4.41
N LYS A 56 -16.78 -14.21 3.20
CA LYS A 56 -15.90 -14.27 2.02
C LYS A 56 -15.40 -12.91 1.56
N ASP A 57 -16.12 -11.85 1.87
CA ASP A 57 -15.76 -10.49 1.49
C ASP A 57 -15.52 -9.63 2.73
N LEU A 58 -14.38 -8.94 2.77
CA LEU A 58 -14.07 -7.92 3.77
C LEU A 58 -14.08 -6.55 3.11
N GLU A 59 -14.80 -5.60 3.68
CA GLU A 59 -14.82 -4.20 3.28
C GLU A 59 -14.51 -3.35 4.51
N ILE A 60 -13.39 -2.62 4.49
CA ILE A 60 -12.81 -1.94 5.66
C ILE A 60 -12.55 -0.48 5.30
N GLU A 61 -13.27 0.46 5.93
CA GLU A 61 -13.11 1.89 5.73
C GLU A 61 -12.68 2.54 7.05
N ILE A 62 -11.37 2.81 7.22
CA ILE A 62 -10.79 3.39 8.45
C ILE A 62 -9.99 4.65 8.12
N PRO A 63 -10.60 5.85 8.22
CA PRO A 63 -9.95 7.09 7.83
C PRO A 63 -8.73 7.47 8.67
N SER A 64 -8.66 7.01 9.93
CA SER A 64 -7.57 7.44 10.82
C SER A 64 -7.46 6.55 12.07
N ALA A 65 -6.57 5.55 12.04
CA ALA A 65 -6.21 4.69 13.18
C ALA A 65 -5.01 3.79 12.82
N ARG A 66 -4.56 3.01 13.80
CA ARG A 66 -3.76 1.81 13.53
C ARG A 66 -4.72 0.67 13.19
N LEU A 67 -4.60 0.12 11.99
CA LEU A 67 -5.39 -1.02 11.53
C LEU A 67 -4.48 -2.26 11.44
N THR A 68 -4.86 -3.34 12.11
CA THR A 68 -4.12 -4.60 12.07
C THR A 68 -5.01 -5.73 11.61
N LEU A 69 -4.60 -6.47 10.58
CA LEU A 69 -5.23 -7.68 10.10
C LEU A 69 -4.30 -8.87 10.36
N LYS A 70 -4.81 -9.91 11.01
CA LYS A 70 -4.01 -11.11 11.28
C LYS A 70 -4.82 -12.39 11.36
N ALA A 71 -4.22 -13.47 10.88
CA ALA A 71 -4.73 -14.81 11.13
C ALA A 71 -4.44 -15.23 12.58
N GLY A 72 -5.31 -16.03 13.17
CA GLY A 72 -5.16 -16.52 14.55
C GLY A 72 -5.78 -17.89 14.77
N ASP A 73 -5.50 -18.50 15.91
CA ASP A 73 -6.16 -19.74 16.35
C ASP A 73 -7.53 -19.40 16.94
N CYS A 74 -8.47 -19.11 16.08
CA CYS A 74 -9.85 -18.74 16.40
C CYS A 74 -10.83 -19.44 15.46
N LYS A 75 -12.11 -19.48 15.84
CA LYS A 75 -13.18 -20.10 15.03
C LYS A 75 -14.12 -19.09 14.41
N VAL A 76 -13.96 -17.83 14.75
CA VAL A 76 -14.81 -16.72 14.33
C VAL A 76 -13.94 -15.54 13.92
N ILE A 77 -14.46 -14.62 13.13
CA ILE A 77 -13.80 -13.35 12.87
C ILE A 77 -14.11 -12.42 14.03
N THR A 78 -13.05 -11.88 14.65
CA THR A 78 -13.18 -10.94 15.77
C THR A 78 -12.68 -9.57 15.34
N VAL A 79 -13.48 -8.53 15.55
CA VAL A 79 -13.11 -7.13 15.33
C VAL A 79 -13.04 -6.43 16.68
N LYS A 80 -11.86 -5.98 17.08
CA LYS A 80 -11.61 -5.23 18.33
C LYS A 80 -11.23 -3.80 18.01
N SER A 81 -11.77 -2.84 18.75
CA SER A 81 -11.45 -1.45 18.53
C SER A 81 -11.80 -0.58 19.75
N ASN A 82 -11.06 0.51 19.92
CA ASN A 82 -11.41 1.56 20.87
C ASN A 82 -12.09 2.77 20.19
N LEU A 83 -12.44 2.68 18.92
CA LEU A 83 -13.15 3.75 18.19
C LEU A 83 -14.63 3.74 18.58
N LYS A 84 -15.13 4.81 19.19
CA LYS A 84 -16.52 4.91 19.68
C LYS A 84 -17.59 4.73 18.60
N ASN A 85 -17.31 5.19 17.38
CA ASN A 85 -18.26 5.21 16.29
C ASN A 85 -18.01 4.08 15.27
N LEU A 86 -17.11 3.14 15.56
CA LEU A 86 -16.89 2.01 14.68
C LEU A 86 -18.17 1.20 14.52
N THR A 87 -18.49 0.86 13.31
CA THR A 87 -19.58 -0.07 12.99
C THR A 87 -18.99 -1.26 12.27
N ALA A 88 -19.40 -2.46 12.69
CA ALA A 88 -19.09 -3.70 11.99
C ALA A 88 -20.40 -4.45 11.73
N LYS A 89 -20.69 -4.77 10.47
CA LYS A 89 -21.96 -5.37 10.04
C LYS A 89 -21.70 -6.44 8.99
N GLU A 90 -22.33 -7.57 9.18
CA GLU A 90 -22.37 -8.64 8.20
C GLU A 90 -23.64 -8.53 7.36
N ASN A 91 -23.50 -8.71 6.06
CA ASN A 91 -24.63 -8.82 5.12
C ASN A 91 -24.24 -9.73 3.95
N GLY A 92 -24.91 -10.87 3.82
CA GLY A 92 -24.75 -11.76 2.66
C GLY A 92 -23.33 -12.30 2.45
N GLY A 93 -22.61 -12.62 3.53
CA GLY A 93 -21.24 -13.13 3.48
C GLY A 93 -20.15 -12.04 3.31
N ARG A 94 -20.56 -10.77 3.36
CA ARG A 94 -19.66 -9.61 3.40
C ARG A 94 -19.65 -9.01 4.80
N LEU A 95 -18.48 -8.79 5.35
CA LEU A 95 -18.27 -8.02 6.57
C LEU A 95 -17.79 -6.62 6.23
N LYS A 96 -18.65 -5.62 6.52
CA LYS A 96 -18.29 -4.20 6.39
C LYS A 96 -17.94 -3.61 7.75
N ILE A 97 -16.71 -3.08 7.84
CA ILE A 97 -16.16 -2.42 9.02
C ILE A 97 -15.91 -0.98 8.64
N LYS A 98 -16.58 -0.04 9.29
CA LYS A 98 -16.51 1.37 8.95
C LYS A 98 -16.43 2.25 10.18
N ASP A 99 -15.51 3.21 10.13
CA ASP A 99 -15.52 4.34 11.02
C ASP A 99 -15.98 5.60 10.28
N PRO A 100 -17.19 6.12 10.59
CA PRO A 100 -17.73 7.29 9.92
C PRO A 100 -17.10 8.61 10.39
N THR A 101 -16.20 8.58 11.37
CA THR A 101 -15.65 9.79 11.99
C THR A 101 -14.68 10.49 11.05
N LYS A 102 -15.00 11.73 10.70
CA LYS A 102 -14.11 12.62 9.95
C LYS A 102 -13.33 13.50 10.94
N GLY A 103 -12.02 13.67 10.70
CA GLY A 103 -11.18 14.60 11.48
C GLY A 103 -9.94 13.94 12.10
N LYS A 104 -9.10 14.78 12.73
CA LYS A 104 -7.85 14.34 13.36
C LYS A 104 -8.12 13.57 14.63
N ARG A 105 -7.45 12.45 14.79
CA ARG A 105 -7.35 11.68 16.03
C ARG A 105 -5.90 11.59 16.47
N GLN A 106 -5.70 11.23 17.72
CA GLN A 106 -4.40 10.79 18.20
C GLN A 106 -4.14 9.38 17.66
N LEU A 107 -3.41 9.29 16.54
CA LEU A 107 -3.19 8.07 15.77
C LEU A 107 -2.57 6.94 16.60
N ASP A 108 -1.69 7.30 17.55
CA ASP A 108 -0.98 6.32 18.37
C ASP A 108 -1.88 5.55 19.33
N SER A 109 -3.04 6.10 19.68
CA SER A 109 -3.98 5.48 20.63
C SER A 109 -5.22 4.88 19.98
N ALA A 110 -5.56 5.29 18.75
CA ALA A 110 -6.70 4.76 18.01
C ALA A 110 -6.34 3.45 17.30
N PHE A 111 -7.12 2.38 17.52
CA PHE A 111 -6.84 1.10 16.86
C PHE A 111 -8.10 0.35 16.43
N VAL A 112 -7.91 -0.45 15.38
CA VAL A 112 -8.81 -1.51 14.91
C VAL A 112 -7.99 -2.76 14.67
N GLU A 113 -8.34 -3.87 15.30
CA GLU A 113 -7.70 -5.15 15.13
C GLU A 113 -8.73 -6.17 14.62
N ILE A 114 -8.40 -6.83 13.51
CA ILE A 114 -9.23 -7.85 12.89
C ILE A 114 -8.48 -9.17 12.93
N ILE A 115 -9.06 -10.15 13.63
CA ILE A 115 -8.48 -11.48 13.81
C ILE A 115 -9.42 -12.48 13.14
N TYR A 116 -8.92 -13.30 12.25
CA TYR A 116 -9.68 -14.32 11.52
C TYR A 116 -8.99 -15.67 11.60
N PRO A 117 -9.73 -16.79 11.40
CA PRO A 117 -9.18 -18.13 11.50
C PRO A 117 -7.99 -18.35 10.56
N SER A 118 -6.95 -18.99 11.06
CA SER A 118 -5.81 -19.39 10.24
C SER A 118 -6.26 -20.27 9.08
N GLY A 119 -5.72 -20.03 7.87
CA GLY A 119 -6.12 -20.70 6.65
C GLY A 119 -7.40 -20.15 6.00
N SER A 120 -7.95 -19.03 6.50
CA SER A 120 -9.03 -18.33 5.80
C SER A 120 -8.54 -17.81 4.44
N VAL A 121 -9.37 -18.03 3.41
CA VAL A 121 -9.17 -17.45 2.07
C VAL A 121 -10.41 -16.65 1.73
N PHE A 122 -10.22 -15.35 1.59
CA PHE A 122 -11.30 -14.43 1.21
C PHE A 122 -11.46 -14.41 -0.32
N LYS A 123 -12.66 -14.09 -0.77
CA LYS A 123 -12.91 -13.85 -2.20
C LYS A 123 -12.47 -12.43 -2.57
N LYS A 124 -12.89 -11.44 -1.79
CA LYS A 124 -12.47 -10.05 -1.96
C LYS A 124 -12.12 -9.43 -0.62
N VAL A 125 -11.02 -8.69 -0.60
CA VAL A 125 -10.65 -7.81 0.51
C VAL A 125 -10.46 -6.40 -0.06
N ASP A 126 -11.17 -5.43 0.51
CA ASP A 126 -11.23 -4.04 0.09
C ASP A 126 -10.96 -3.17 1.31
N ILE A 127 -9.87 -2.41 1.28
CA ILE A 127 -9.37 -1.63 2.42
C ILE A 127 -9.13 -0.20 2.00
N ASP A 128 -9.91 0.73 2.55
CA ASP A 128 -9.65 2.17 2.51
C ASP A 128 -9.04 2.59 3.86
N SER A 129 -7.74 2.88 3.86
CA SER A 129 -6.96 3.30 5.01
C SER A 129 -6.43 4.72 4.82
N GLY A 130 -7.05 5.70 5.47
CA GLY A 130 -6.73 7.10 5.27
C GLY A 130 -5.39 7.51 5.88
N ALA A 131 -5.33 7.80 7.18
CA ALA A 131 -4.10 8.20 7.85
C ALA A 131 -3.76 7.27 9.00
N GLY A 132 -2.49 6.88 9.13
CA GLY A 132 -2.03 6.05 10.24
C GLY A 132 -1.10 4.92 9.84
N ARG A 133 -1.28 3.77 10.47
CA ARG A 133 -0.50 2.57 10.20
C ARG A 133 -1.42 1.41 9.86
N LEU A 134 -1.21 0.81 8.71
CA LEU A 134 -1.82 -0.46 8.34
C LEU A 134 -0.78 -1.59 8.51
N GLU A 135 -1.17 -2.66 9.18
CA GLU A 135 -0.36 -3.85 9.35
C GLU A 135 -1.16 -5.09 8.94
N ILE A 136 -0.71 -5.77 7.90
CA ILE A 136 -1.27 -7.05 7.46
C ILE A 136 -0.21 -8.13 7.76
N VAL A 137 -0.45 -8.88 8.82
CA VAL A 137 0.50 -9.93 9.24
C VAL A 137 0.46 -11.12 8.29
N SER A 138 -0.75 -11.54 7.87
CA SER A 138 -0.92 -12.63 6.92
C SER A 138 -2.32 -12.54 6.30
N LEU A 139 -2.44 -12.54 5.00
CA LEU A 139 -3.72 -12.48 4.30
C LEU A 139 -3.68 -13.34 3.03
N SER A 140 -4.80 -14.03 2.76
CA SER A 140 -4.99 -14.75 1.49
C SER A 140 -6.35 -14.43 0.92
N CYS A 141 -6.39 -14.00 -0.35
CA CYS A 141 -7.62 -13.68 -1.05
C CYS A 141 -7.51 -13.92 -2.57
N ALA A 142 -8.65 -13.87 -3.25
CA ALA A 142 -8.62 -13.90 -4.70
C ALA A 142 -8.39 -12.50 -5.27
N SER A 143 -9.11 -11.48 -4.79
CA SER A 143 -8.94 -10.08 -5.19
C SER A 143 -8.62 -9.22 -3.98
N PHE A 144 -7.65 -8.34 -4.12
CA PHE A 144 -7.20 -7.41 -3.10
C PHE A 144 -7.24 -5.98 -3.64
N ASP A 145 -7.92 -5.10 -2.94
CA ASP A 145 -8.14 -3.69 -3.31
C ASP A 145 -7.72 -2.84 -2.10
N LEU A 146 -6.76 -1.94 -2.27
CA LEU A 146 -6.12 -1.20 -1.18
C LEU A 146 -5.91 0.26 -1.53
N ASP A 147 -6.73 1.12 -0.95
CA ASP A 147 -6.59 2.58 -1.00
C ASP A 147 -5.84 3.10 0.22
N LEU A 148 -4.70 3.75 0.01
CA LEU A 148 -3.86 4.32 1.05
C LEU A 148 -3.82 5.84 1.00
N GLY A 149 -4.11 6.49 2.10
CA GLY A 149 -3.97 7.94 2.23
C GLY A 149 -2.53 8.35 2.60
N ALA A 150 -2.25 8.55 3.89
CA ALA A 150 -0.94 8.97 4.37
C ALA A 150 -0.48 8.15 5.57
N GLY A 151 0.71 7.57 5.51
CA GLY A 151 1.23 6.79 6.63
C GLY A 151 2.18 5.67 6.25
N GLU A 152 2.20 4.65 7.08
CA GLU A 152 3.03 3.47 6.88
C GLU A 152 2.14 2.23 6.74
N THR A 153 2.38 1.47 5.68
CA THR A 153 1.75 0.17 5.46
C THR A 153 2.81 -0.92 5.45
N VAL A 154 2.60 -1.93 6.29
CA VAL A 154 3.45 -3.10 6.39
C VAL A 154 2.61 -4.35 6.11
N ILE A 155 3.00 -5.11 5.10
CA ILE A 155 2.41 -6.39 4.72
C ILE A 155 3.49 -7.46 4.88
N ASP A 156 3.37 -8.31 5.89
CA ASP A 156 4.38 -9.34 6.16
C ASP A 156 4.16 -10.61 5.32
N SER A 157 2.90 -10.90 4.98
CA SER A 157 2.56 -12.01 4.08
C SER A 157 1.23 -11.76 3.38
N LEU A 158 1.21 -11.88 2.05
CA LEU A 158 0.01 -11.70 1.23
C LEU A 158 0.01 -12.68 0.06
N THR A 159 -1.09 -13.40 -0.09
CA THR A 159 -1.33 -14.23 -1.28
C THR A 159 -2.56 -13.74 -2.00
N VAL A 160 -2.41 -13.35 -3.28
CA VAL A 160 -3.51 -12.91 -4.15
C VAL A 160 -3.53 -13.76 -5.41
N SER A 161 -4.63 -14.48 -5.62
CA SER A 161 -4.71 -15.45 -6.72
C SER A 161 -5.28 -14.90 -8.03
N GLU A 162 -5.84 -13.68 -8.03
CA GLU A 162 -6.38 -13.03 -9.24
C GLU A 162 -5.66 -11.68 -9.47
N LEU A 163 -6.08 -10.62 -8.80
CA LEU A 163 -5.53 -9.26 -8.99
C LEU A 163 -5.42 -8.53 -7.65
N ALA A 164 -4.30 -7.85 -7.46
CA ALA A 164 -4.14 -6.80 -6.46
C ALA A 164 -4.18 -5.43 -7.13
N ASP A 165 -5.04 -4.54 -6.63
CA ASP A 165 -5.17 -3.15 -7.02
C ASP A 165 -4.78 -2.29 -5.82
N ILE A 166 -3.71 -1.48 -5.95
CA ILE A 166 -3.12 -0.76 -4.82
C ILE A 166 -2.88 0.70 -5.19
N ASP A 167 -3.71 1.59 -4.63
CA ASP A 167 -3.55 3.02 -4.72
C ASP A 167 -2.79 3.58 -3.50
N GLY A 168 -1.52 3.90 -3.67
CA GLY A 168 -0.65 4.46 -2.65
C GLY A 168 -0.63 5.99 -2.66
N GLY A 169 -1.03 6.61 -1.55
CA GLY A 169 -1.01 8.07 -1.40
C GLY A 169 0.37 8.62 -1.06
N ALA A 170 0.64 8.92 0.22
CA ALA A 170 1.92 9.46 0.69
C ALA A 170 2.46 8.69 1.90
N GLY A 171 3.62 8.08 1.78
CA GLY A 171 4.23 7.34 2.89
C GLY A 171 5.08 6.16 2.46
N ALA A 172 5.08 5.11 3.28
CA ALA A 172 5.85 3.90 3.02
C ALA A 172 4.94 2.69 2.86
N LEU A 173 5.15 1.92 1.79
CA LEU A 173 4.53 0.62 1.54
C LEU A 173 5.61 -0.46 1.55
N ASN A 174 5.59 -1.30 2.57
CA ASN A 174 6.53 -2.40 2.73
C ASN A 174 5.79 -3.74 2.62
N MET A 175 6.07 -4.48 1.56
CA MET A 175 5.48 -5.78 1.27
C MET A 175 6.55 -6.87 1.33
N LYS A 176 6.30 -7.90 2.12
CA LYS A 176 7.23 -9.05 2.28
C LYS A 176 6.49 -10.36 2.11
N ASN A 177 7.20 -11.38 1.65
CA ASN A 177 6.67 -12.74 1.45
C ASN A 177 5.32 -12.71 0.73
N VAL A 178 5.26 -11.97 -0.38
CA VAL A 178 4.04 -11.86 -1.17
C VAL A 178 4.07 -12.80 -2.38
N ASP A 179 2.91 -13.35 -2.72
CA ASP A 179 2.70 -14.16 -3.93
C ASP A 179 1.43 -13.63 -4.61
N ILE A 180 1.61 -12.89 -5.71
CA ILE A 180 0.54 -12.13 -6.36
C ILE A 180 0.46 -12.49 -7.84
N CYS A 181 -0.76 -12.87 -8.28
CA CYS A 181 -1.06 -13.11 -9.69
C CYS A 181 -1.58 -11.83 -10.36
N GLY A 182 -0.67 -10.92 -10.68
CA GLY A 182 -0.99 -9.61 -11.24
C GLY A 182 -1.22 -8.53 -10.18
N ILE A 183 -0.54 -7.40 -10.37
CA ILE A 183 -0.70 -6.21 -9.54
C ILE A 183 -0.83 -4.98 -10.44
N ASP A 184 -1.79 -4.12 -10.10
CA ASP A 184 -1.87 -2.75 -10.54
C ASP A 184 -1.53 -1.87 -9.33
N LEU A 185 -0.42 -1.13 -9.40
CA LEU A 185 0.09 -0.40 -8.25
C LEU A 185 0.48 1.02 -8.65
N ASP A 186 -0.26 1.98 -8.10
CA ASP A 186 0.03 3.39 -8.24
C ASP A 186 0.57 3.97 -6.94
N MET A 187 1.82 4.45 -6.93
CA MET A 187 2.42 5.13 -5.79
C MET A 187 2.54 6.64 -6.02
N GLY A 188 1.96 7.42 -5.13
CA GLY A 188 2.05 8.88 -5.16
C GLY A 188 3.43 9.39 -4.71
N ILE A 189 3.66 9.54 -3.41
CA ILE A 189 4.93 10.05 -2.85
C ILE A 189 5.41 9.15 -1.71
N GLY A 190 6.61 8.59 -1.82
CA GLY A 190 7.17 7.84 -0.70
C GLY A 190 8.11 6.71 -1.07
N GLU A 191 8.12 5.68 -0.26
CA GLU A 191 8.99 4.52 -0.42
C GLU A 191 8.16 3.26 -0.65
N LEU A 192 8.53 2.48 -1.67
CA LEU A 192 8.00 1.16 -1.94
C LEU A 192 9.09 0.11 -1.75
N THR A 193 8.82 -0.86 -0.92
CA THR A 193 9.62 -2.09 -0.84
C THR A 193 8.73 -3.28 -1.10
N PHE A 194 9.09 -4.07 -2.10
CA PHE A 194 8.40 -5.29 -2.49
C PHE A 194 9.38 -6.47 -2.42
N SER A 195 9.02 -7.54 -1.73
CA SER A 195 9.79 -8.77 -1.69
C SER A 195 8.87 -9.98 -1.81
N GLY A 196 9.00 -10.76 -2.88
CA GLY A 196 8.18 -11.93 -3.15
C GLY A 196 8.06 -12.27 -4.62
N LYS A 197 7.01 -12.98 -4.97
CA LYS A 197 6.73 -13.48 -6.30
C LYS A 197 5.62 -12.69 -6.97
N LEU A 198 5.84 -12.31 -8.22
CA LEU A 198 4.80 -11.89 -9.15
C LEU A 198 4.61 -12.95 -10.23
N SER A 199 3.39 -13.07 -10.70
CA SER A 199 3.04 -13.89 -11.88
C SER A 199 1.98 -13.15 -12.71
N GLY A 200 1.81 -13.55 -13.98
CA GLY A 200 0.88 -12.89 -14.88
C GLY A 200 1.34 -11.50 -15.34
N LYS A 201 0.41 -10.55 -15.45
CA LYS A 201 0.69 -9.18 -15.88
C LYS A 201 0.61 -8.23 -14.67
N SER A 202 1.61 -7.36 -14.55
CA SER A 202 1.70 -6.35 -13.49
C SER A 202 2.01 -4.99 -14.11
N GLU A 203 1.33 -3.95 -13.61
CA GLU A 203 1.56 -2.55 -13.97
C GLU A 203 1.89 -1.78 -12.68
N ILE A 204 2.97 -1.00 -12.70
CA ILE A 204 3.47 -0.30 -11.52
C ILE A 204 3.84 1.12 -11.93
N SER A 205 3.10 2.09 -11.41
CA SER A 205 3.35 3.53 -11.62
C SER A 205 3.91 4.16 -10.35
N LEU A 206 5.03 4.85 -10.49
CA LEU A 206 5.74 5.48 -9.38
C LEU A 206 5.77 6.99 -9.54
N GLY A 207 5.23 7.73 -8.59
CA GLY A 207 5.23 9.18 -8.59
C GLY A 207 6.58 9.75 -8.16
N VAL A 208 6.78 10.05 -6.87
CA VAL A 208 8.03 10.63 -6.33
C VAL A 208 8.53 9.80 -5.15
N GLY A 209 9.74 9.24 -5.25
CA GLY A 209 10.33 8.49 -4.16
C GLY A 209 11.29 7.40 -4.58
N GLU A 210 11.44 6.39 -3.75
CA GLU A 210 12.32 5.26 -4.03
C GLU A 210 11.51 3.96 -4.08
N ALA A 211 11.82 3.08 -5.02
CA ALA A 211 11.22 1.77 -5.11
C ALA A 211 12.30 0.67 -5.16
N ARG A 212 12.11 -0.37 -4.35
CA ARG A 212 12.95 -1.55 -4.32
C ARG A 212 12.10 -2.79 -4.51
N PHE A 213 12.47 -3.59 -5.51
CA PHE A 213 11.85 -4.87 -5.79
C PHE A 213 12.88 -5.99 -5.61
N GLU A 214 12.54 -6.97 -4.79
CA GLU A 214 13.25 -8.22 -4.65
C GLU A 214 12.34 -9.33 -5.16
N LEU A 215 12.49 -9.69 -6.45
CA LEU A 215 11.62 -10.64 -7.12
C LEU A 215 12.13 -12.07 -6.95
N GLU A 216 11.28 -12.95 -6.46
CA GLU A 216 11.59 -14.39 -6.39
C GLU A 216 11.60 -15.01 -7.78
N GLY A 217 12.64 -15.79 -8.09
CA GLY A 217 12.86 -16.41 -9.39
C GLY A 217 14.09 -15.86 -10.10
N SER A 218 14.32 -16.32 -11.30
CA SER A 218 15.42 -15.86 -12.15
C SER A 218 14.97 -14.75 -13.09
N LYS A 219 15.91 -13.93 -13.55
CA LYS A 219 15.63 -12.90 -14.55
C LYS A 219 14.92 -13.45 -15.81
N ASN A 220 15.15 -14.73 -16.15
CA ASN A 220 14.55 -15.36 -17.32
C ASN A 220 13.06 -15.70 -17.13
N ASP A 221 12.55 -15.65 -15.90
CA ASP A 221 11.14 -15.91 -15.62
C ASP A 221 10.28 -14.66 -15.89
N TYR A 222 10.94 -13.49 -16.07
CA TYR A 222 10.31 -12.18 -16.18
C TYR A 222 10.57 -11.51 -17.52
N SER A 223 9.61 -10.69 -17.94
CA SER A 223 9.71 -9.71 -19.01
C SER A 223 9.42 -8.34 -18.43
N LEU A 224 10.48 -7.54 -18.21
CA LEU A 224 10.37 -6.19 -17.64
C LEU A 224 10.31 -5.17 -18.76
N ASP A 225 9.32 -4.28 -18.70
CA ASP A 225 9.24 -3.08 -19.53
C ASP A 225 9.43 -1.87 -18.62
N LEU A 226 10.55 -1.16 -18.80
CA LEU A 226 10.96 -0.09 -17.87
C LEU A 226 10.94 1.25 -18.59
N GLU A 227 10.04 2.14 -18.15
CA GLU A 227 10.05 3.55 -18.52
C GLU A 227 10.66 4.39 -17.39
N LYS A 228 11.82 4.97 -17.67
CA LYS A 228 12.58 5.75 -16.70
C LYS A 228 12.12 7.20 -16.70
N GLY A 229 11.70 7.69 -15.55
CA GLY A 229 11.47 9.11 -15.31
C GLY A 229 12.77 9.88 -15.01
N ILE A 230 12.80 10.63 -13.91
CA ILE A 230 13.98 11.37 -13.43
C ILE A 230 14.62 10.62 -12.26
N GLY A 231 15.78 10.00 -12.47
CA GLY A 231 16.49 9.23 -11.47
C GLY A 231 17.27 8.08 -12.09
N ASP A 232 17.69 7.12 -11.27
CA ASP A 232 18.41 5.94 -11.72
C ASP A 232 17.55 4.69 -11.57
N VAL A 233 17.60 3.83 -12.62
CA VAL A 233 17.03 2.47 -12.56
C VAL A 233 18.18 1.49 -12.57
N LYS A 234 18.18 0.54 -11.63
CA LYS A 234 19.16 -0.53 -11.56
C LYS A 234 18.47 -1.89 -11.54
N VAL A 235 18.98 -2.81 -12.35
CA VAL A 235 18.59 -4.22 -12.37
C VAL A 235 19.81 -5.07 -12.06
N ASP A 236 19.78 -5.88 -11.01
CA ASP A 236 20.91 -6.65 -10.47
C ASP A 236 22.19 -5.79 -10.36
N GLY A 237 22.06 -4.60 -9.77
CA GLY A 237 23.16 -3.65 -9.58
C GLY A 237 23.63 -2.92 -10.84
N THR A 238 23.11 -3.23 -12.02
CA THR A 238 23.49 -2.60 -13.30
C THR A 238 22.51 -1.49 -13.65
N SER A 239 23.02 -0.26 -13.89
CA SER A 239 22.19 0.85 -14.33
C SER A 239 21.64 0.65 -15.73
N VAL A 240 20.34 0.84 -15.91
CA VAL A 240 19.64 0.68 -17.18
C VAL A 240 18.87 1.96 -17.56
N GLY A 241 18.61 2.15 -18.84
CA GLY A 241 17.71 3.19 -19.35
C GLY A 241 16.30 2.66 -19.54
N ASN A 242 15.51 3.35 -20.39
CA ASN A 242 14.27 2.78 -20.91
C ASN A 242 14.62 1.52 -21.68
N SER A 243 14.08 0.38 -21.27
CA SER A 243 14.51 -0.90 -21.83
C SER A 243 13.50 -2.00 -21.52
N GLU A 244 13.39 -2.91 -22.47
CA GLU A 244 12.80 -4.23 -22.25
C GLU A 244 13.90 -5.19 -21.80
N ILE A 245 13.66 -5.97 -20.75
CA ILE A 245 14.64 -6.87 -20.14
C ILE A 245 13.98 -8.23 -19.89
N GLY A 246 14.54 -9.30 -20.47
CA GLY A 246 14.02 -10.64 -20.34
C GLY A 246 12.88 -10.92 -21.32
N ASP A 247 12.49 -12.18 -21.38
CA ASP A 247 11.46 -12.71 -22.29
C ASP A 247 10.60 -13.78 -21.59
N GLY A 248 10.56 -13.73 -20.27
CA GLY A 248 9.77 -14.64 -19.43
C GLY A 248 8.27 -14.41 -19.54
N ASP A 249 7.51 -15.38 -19.04
CA ASP A 249 6.04 -15.36 -19.08
C ASP A 249 5.40 -14.32 -18.13
N THR A 250 6.12 -13.89 -17.10
CA THR A 250 5.66 -12.88 -16.15
C THR A 250 6.01 -11.48 -16.65
N ARG A 251 5.01 -10.71 -17.07
CA ARG A 251 5.22 -9.35 -17.57
C ARG A 251 5.04 -8.32 -16.47
N ILE A 252 6.04 -7.43 -16.34
CA ILE A 252 6.00 -6.30 -15.40
C ILE A 252 6.33 -5.01 -16.16
N GLU A 253 5.37 -4.09 -16.21
CA GLU A 253 5.54 -2.73 -16.73
C GLU A 253 5.79 -1.81 -15.54
N ILE A 254 6.86 -1.00 -15.59
CA ILE A 254 7.18 -0.05 -14.52
C ILE A 254 7.40 1.34 -15.10
N ASP A 255 6.51 2.26 -14.74
CA ASP A 255 6.61 3.67 -15.08
C ASP A 255 7.22 4.46 -13.93
N GLY A 256 8.46 4.91 -14.10
CA GLY A 256 9.21 5.67 -13.11
C GLY A 256 8.91 7.16 -13.18
N GLY A 257 8.53 7.75 -12.06
CA GLY A 257 8.36 9.20 -11.90
C GLY A 257 9.69 9.92 -11.57
N VAL A 258 9.85 10.39 -10.35
CA VAL A 258 11.06 11.06 -9.85
C VAL A 258 11.65 10.30 -8.67
N GLY A 259 12.78 9.63 -8.87
CA GLY A 259 13.43 8.84 -7.83
C GLY A 259 14.26 7.69 -8.37
N ASN A 260 14.62 6.77 -7.49
CA ASN A 260 15.43 5.62 -7.86
C ASN A 260 14.61 4.34 -7.81
N ILE A 261 14.84 3.45 -8.76
CA ILE A 261 14.23 2.13 -8.83
C ILE A 261 15.34 1.08 -8.80
N VAL A 262 15.23 0.12 -7.90
CA VAL A 262 16.16 -1.01 -7.79
C VAL A 262 15.36 -2.30 -7.91
N ILE A 263 15.77 -3.17 -8.81
CA ILE A 263 15.15 -4.48 -9.06
C ILE A 263 16.26 -5.53 -8.93
N ASP A 264 16.11 -6.42 -7.98
CA ASP A 264 17.03 -7.52 -7.74
C ASP A 264 16.26 -8.85 -7.84
N PHE A 265 16.82 -9.86 -8.54
CA PHE A 265 16.25 -11.19 -8.63
C PHE A 265 16.87 -12.10 -7.58
N LYS A 266 16.01 -12.71 -6.76
CA LYS A 266 16.41 -13.76 -5.82
C LYS A 266 16.16 -15.11 -6.50
N GLY A 267 17.16 -15.64 -7.20
CA GLY A 267 17.11 -16.98 -7.74
C GLY A 267 16.61 -17.98 -6.69
N ALA A 268 15.82 -18.95 -7.11
CA ALA A 268 15.50 -20.07 -6.24
C ALA A 268 16.84 -20.62 -5.70
N ASN A 269 17.03 -20.61 -4.39
CA ASN A 269 18.28 -21.01 -3.74
C ASN A 269 18.82 -22.26 -4.36
N GLU A 270 20.09 -22.17 -4.88
CA GLU A 270 20.90 -23.36 -5.13
C GLU A 270 21.08 -24.18 -3.86
#